data_784583aa9f7065660f22858c10514d94
#
_entry.id   784583aa9f7065660f22858c10514d94
#
_cell.length_a   1.000
_cell.length_b   1.000
_cell.length_c   1.000
_cell.angle_alpha   90.00
_cell.angle_beta   90.00
_cell.angle_gamma   90.00
#
_symmetry.space_group_name_H-M   'P 1'
#
loop_
_entity.id
_entity.type
_entity.pdbx_description
1 polymer ?
#
loop_
_entity_poly.entity_id
_entity_poly.type
_entity_poly.pdbx_seq_one_letter_code
_entity_poly.pdbx_strand_id
1 'polypeptide(L)'
;MSRVIFHVAVNSAFLSWSAAYRVRVLGEQEDLRDIPSAVAGERAERHGIILAKSIPAKKCGVKTGEQIFLAQQKCPGLKLVPPDYALYVEASRRFVALLREFAPVVEQYSIDEAWADLSGTEGLYGSPVAAAELLRTRIREELGFTVNIGISSNKLLAKMAGEFEKPDKVHTLFPEEVPQKLWPLPVRELFMLGPATERRLNRIGIHTIGELAQADPELLLHYLNKPGLALWHSANGRCSEELLPQPEANKGYGNSTTLPADVTTEAGAQRVLLSLCETVAMRLRRDGKAARCISVSLRSADFVTFSHQTMLREAVHGTEELFRCACRVFAEAWDGQTPLRQLGVQATRLEEPQPRQLDLFAVGGAQQYARKAILDGTVDALREKYGEGVIRRARFTGADTVLAGGLSRERRTGITKPLDAE
;
A
#
# COMPACT_ATOMS: atom_id res chain seq x y z
N MET A 1 26.05 11.79 -20.20
CA MET A 1 25.39 12.63 -19.18
C MET A 1 25.21 11.77 -17.95
N SER A 2 25.48 12.29 -16.77
CA SER A 2 25.24 11.56 -15.51
C SER A 2 23.74 11.46 -15.27
N ARG A 3 23.27 10.30 -14.83
CA ARG A 3 21.85 10.09 -14.49
C ARG A 3 21.49 10.92 -13.25
N VAL A 4 20.34 11.56 -13.27
CA VAL A 4 19.82 12.40 -12.17
C VAL A 4 18.44 11.94 -11.79
N ILE A 5 18.34 11.21 -10.68
CA ILE A 5 17.09 10.64 -10.17
C ILE A 5 16.70 11.37 -8.88
N PHE A 6 15.48 11.88 -8.86
CA PHE A 6 14.86 12.41 -7.65
C PHE A 6 13.96 11.37 -7.01
N HIS A 7 13.98 11.27 -5.70
CA HIS A 7 12.92 10.65 -4.91
C HIS A 7 12.20 11.76 -4.15
N VAL A 8 10.89 11.88 -4.38
CA VAL A 8 10.06 12.93 -3.78
C VAL A 8 9.02 12.27 -2.87
N ALA A 9 9.03 12.63 -1.59
CA ALA A 9 8.13 12.08 -0.58
C ALA A 9 7.38 13.19 0.17
N VAL A 10 6.06 13.07 0.26
CA VAL A 10 5.20 14.05 0.94
C VAL A 10 5.35 13.91 2.46
N ASN A 11 5.60 15.02 3.14
CA ASN A 11 5.75 15.04 4.59
C ASN A 11 4.41 14.83 5.31
N SER A 12 4.29 13.75 6.09
CA SER A 12 3.06 13.39 6.84
C SER A 12 1.81 13.45 5.96
N ALA A 13 1.83 12.81 4.80
CA ALA A 13 0.91 12.97 3.68
C ALA A 13 -0.57 13.15 4.09
N PHE A 14 -1.19 12.17 4.73
CA PHE A 14 -2.62 12.22 5.07
C PHE A 14 -2.98 13.43 5.94
N LEU A 15 -2.14 13.77 6.91
CA LEU A 15 -2.36 14.95 7.72
C LEU A 15 -2.16 16.23 6.93
N SER A 16 -1.09 16.32 6.15
CA SER A 16 -0.77 17.50 5.35
C SER A 16 -1.82 17.77 4.29
N TRP A 17 -2.36 16.75 3.64
CA TRP A 17 -3.45 16.87 2.68
C TRP A 17 -4.77 17.29 3.35
N SER A 18 -5.11 16.69 4.51
CA SER A 18 -6.26 17.12 5.29
C SER A 18 -6.13 18.58 5.74
N ALA A 19 -4.95 18.99 6.21
CA ALA A 19 -4.68 20.36 6.62
C ALA A 19 -4.76 21.35 5.47
N ALA A 20 -4.11 21.06 4.33
CA ALA A 20 -4.15 21.90 3.15
C ALA A 20 -5.58 22.11 2.62
N TYR A 21 -6.39 21.07 2.57
CA TYR A 21 -7.79 21.15 2.19
C TYR A 21 -8.61 22.03 3.14
N ARG A 22 -8.47 21.80 4.45
CA ARG A 22 -9.21 22.57 5.47
C ARG A 22 -8.88 24.05 5.42
N VAL A 23 -7.60 24.41 5.34
CA VAL A 23 -7.18 25.81 5.29
C VAL A 23 -7.54 26.46 3.95
N ARG A 24 -7.23 25.81 2.82
CA ARG A 24 -7.35 26.46 1.51
C ARG A 24 -8.75 26.38 0.89
N VAL A 25 -9.50 25.33 1.18
CA VAL A 25 -10.83 25.10 0.58
C VAL A 25 -11.94 25.40 1.56
N LEU A 26 -11.84 24.99 2.82
CA LEU A 26 -12.85 25.24 3.84
C LEU A 26 -12.66 26.57 4.58
N GLY A 27 -11.49 27.24 4.42
CA GLY A 27 -11.20 28.53 5.07
C GLY A 27 -10.97 28.42 6.58
N GLU A 28 -10.63 27.24 7.10
CA GLU A 28 -10.32 27.06 8.53
C GLU A 28 -9.08 27.86 8.91
N GLN A 29 -9.13 28.57 10.06
CA GLN A 29 -8.02 29.38 10.55
C GLN A 29 -6.95 28.56 11.28
N GLU A 30 -7.34 27.40 11.82
CA GLU A 30 -6.43 26.53 12.56
C GLU A 30 -5.83 25.48 11.63
N ASP A 31 -4.51 25.53 11.45
CA ASP A 31 -3.80 24.54 10.67
C ASP A 31 -3.45 23.31 11.52
N LEU A 32 -3.91 22.14 11.10
CA LEU A 32 -3.64 20.89 11.79
C LEU A 32 -2.14 20.56 11.94
N ARG A 33 -1.29 21.14 11.08
CA ARG A 33 0.17 20.93 11.11
C ARG A 33 0.85 21.63 12.27
N ASP A 34 0.26 22.73 12.74
CA ASP A 34 0.85 23.59 13.76
C ASP A 34 0.46 23.20 15.20
N ILE A 35 -0.55 22.35 15.34
CA ILE A 35 -1.06 21.87 16.61
C ILE A 35 -0.82 20.35 16.79
N PRO A 36 -0.84 19.82 18.03
CA PRO A 36 -0.86 18.37 18.25
C PRO A 36 -2.10 17.75 17.61
N SER A 37 -1.95 17.12 16.45
CA SER A 37 -3.03 16.53 15.69
C SER A 37 -2.63 15.21 15.01
N ALA A 38 -3.61 14.38 14.68
CA ALA A 38 -3.39 13.15 13.94
C ALA A 38 -4.62 12.76 13.13
N VAL A 39 -4.37 12.14 11.97
CA VAL A 39 -5.40 11.38 11.24
C VAL A 39 -5.47 9.98 11.84
N ALA A 40 -6.68 9.55 12.22
CA ALA A 40 -6.89 8.25 12.84
C ALA A 40 -8.17 7.59 12.35
N GLY A 41 -8.16 6.25 12.27
CA GLY A 41 -9.34 5.46 11.92
C GLY A 41 -10.38 5.43 13.06
N GLU A 42 -11.57 4.92 12.75
CA GLU A 42 -12.67 4.84 13.72
C GLU A 42 -12.39 3.80 14.81
N ARG A 43 -12.54 4.22 16.06
CA ARG A 43 -12.31 3.37 17.23
C ARG A 43 -13.34 2.24 17.34
N ALA A 44 -14.60 2.51 16.99
CA ALA A 44 -15.70 1.56 17.09
C ALA A 44 -15.53 0.32 16.18
N GLU A 45 -14.79 0.47 15.07
CA GLU A 45 -14.54 -0.61 14.11
C GLU A 45 -13.22 -1.36 14.31
N ARG A 46 -12.59 -1.29 15.48
CA ARG A 46 -11.25 -1.85 15.76
C ARG A 46 -10.13 -1.31 14.85
N HIS A 47 -10.36 -0.18 14.17
CA HIS A 47 -9.40 0.53 13.31
C HIS A 47 -8.79 1.76 13.98
N GLY A 48 -8.91 1.86 15.29
CA GLY A 48 -8.45 3.00 16.08
C GLY A 48 -6.92 3.10 16.21
N ILE A 49 -6.23 3.29 15.07
CA ILE A 49 -4.78 3.54 15.00
C ILE A 49 -4.48 4.91 14.38
N ILE A 50 -3.33 5.46 14.74
CA ILE A 50 -2.80 6.69 14.13
C ILE A 50 -2.27 6.38 12.73
N LEU A 51 -2.82 7.03 11.71
CA LEU A 51 -2.41 6.89 10.32
C LEU A 51 -1.33 7.90 9.94
N ALA A 52 -1.50 9.16 10.35
CA ALA A 52 -0.52 10.23 10.17
C ALA A 52 -0.61 11.20 11.35
N LYS A 53 0.45 11.96 11.61
CA LYS A 53 0.53 12.88 12.74
C LYS A 53 1.30 14.13 12.40
N SER A 54 0.98 15.22 13.10
CA SER A 54 1.71 16.49 13.05
C SER A 54 3.09 16.40 13.72
N ILE A 55 3.96 17.35 13.42
CA ILE A 55 5.26 17.50 14.09
C ILE A 55 5.07 17.74 15.59
N PRO A 56 4.16 18.62 16.05
CA PRO A 56 3.87 18.76 17.47
C PRO A 56 3.44 17.44 18.14
N ALA A 57 2.58 16.65 17.52
CA ALA A 57 2.20 15.33 18.03
C ALA A 57 3.39 14.34 18.04
N LYS A 58 4.27 14.39 17.02
CA LYS A 58 5.52 13.60 17.01
C LYS A 58 6.44 13.96 18.17
N LYS A 59 6.56 15.24 18.52
CA LYS A 59 7.35 15.72 19.68
C LYS A 59 6.79 15.20 21.02
N CYS A 60 5.48 14.97 21.13
CA CYS A 60 4.86 14.31 22.28
C CYS A 60 5.10 12.78 22.30
N GLY A 61 5.81 12.22 21.32
CA GLY A 61 6.08 10.78 21.24
C GLY A 61 4.98 9.94 20.59
N VAL A 62 4.01 10.55 19.93
CA VAL A 62 2.97 9.85 19.16
C VAL A 62 3.62 9.13 17.96
N LYS A 63 3.25 7.87 17.72
CA LYS A 63 3.79 7.03 16.64
C LYS A 63 2.71 6.66 15.62
N THR A 64 3.06 6.58 14.34
CA THR A 64 2.18 6.02 13.31
C THR A 64 2.01 4.51 13.55
N GLY A 65 0.77 4.01 13.39
CA GLY A 65 0.42 2.62 13.65
C GLY A 65 0.10 2.30 15.12
N GLU A 66 0.31 3.23 16.05
CA GLU A 66 -0.07 2.99 17.45
C GLU A 66 -1.58 3.22 17.69
N GLN A 67 -2.09 2.60 18.75
CA GLN A 67 -3.48 2.74 19.15
C GLN A 67 -3.79 4.17 19.60
N ILE A 68 -4.97 4.68 19.27
CA ILE A 68 -5.42 6.04 19.61
C ILE A 68 -5.32 6.27 21.14
N PHE A 69 -5.69 5.29 21.95
CA PHE A 69 -5.63 5.39 23.41
C PHE A 69 -4.21 5.68 23.90
N LEU A 70 -3.21 4.95 23.40
CA LEU A 70 -1.80 5.18 23.75
C LEU A 70 -1.29 6.54 23.27
N ALA A 71 -1.72 6.97 22.07
CA ALA A 71 -1.38 8.28 21.56
C ALA A 71 -1.95 9.41 22.42
N GLN A 72 -3.20 9.29 22.87
CA GLN A 72 -3.86 10.26 23.76
C GLN A 72 -3.25 10.31 25.17
N GLN A 73 -2.75 9.17 25.68
CA GLN A 73 -2.00 9.16 26.94
C GLN A 73 -0.70 9.98 26.85
N LYS A 74 0.02 9.89 25.72
CA LYS A 74 1.25 10.65 25.47
C LYS A 74 0.99 12.12 25.16
N CYS A 75 -0.13 12.42 24.56
CA CYS A 75 -0.54 13.74 24.12
C CYS A 75 -2.02 14.00 24.44
N PRO A 76 -2.34 14.43 25.70
CA PRO A 76 -3.72 14.59 26.16
C PRO A 76 -4.56 15.55 25.31
N GLY A 77 -3.94 16.56 24.69
CA GLY A 77 -4.60 17.51 23.79
C GLY A 77 -4.62 17.12 22.32
N LEU A 78 -4.36 15.84 21.97
CA LEU A 78 -4.27 15.38 20.60
C LEU A 78 -5.61 15.52 19.86
N LYS A 79 -5.66 16.42 18.85
CA LYS A 79 -6.82 16.58 17.96
C LYS A 79 -6.83 15.46 16.92
N LEU A 80 -7.89 14.67 16.92
CA LEU A 80 -8.07 13.57 15.97
C LEU A 80 -9.01 14.00 14.83
N VAL A 81 -8.64 13.66 13.59
CA VAL A 81 -9.48 13.85 12.40
C VAL A 81 -9.65 12.52 11.67
N PRO A 82 -10.85 12.23 11.13
CA PRO A 82 -11.08 11.02 10.34
C PRO A 82 -10.30 11.09 9.01
N PRO A 83 -9.91 9.93 8.44
CA PRO A 83 -9.30 9.89 7.12
C PRO A 83 -10.31 10.16 6.00
N ASP A 84 -9.91 10.95 5.02
CA ASP A 84 -10.62 11.15 3.76
C ASP A 84 -9.79 10.59 2.60
N TYR A 85 -10.04 9.35 2.25
CA TYR A 85 -9.26 8.67 1.21
C TYR A 85 -9.51 9.22 -0.20
N ALA A 86 -10.69 9.77 -0.48
CA ALA A 86 -10.98 10.39 -1.77
C ALA A 86 -10.14 11.66 -1.96
N LEU A 87 -10.07 12.50 -0.92
CA LEU A 87 -9.17 13.64 -0.89
C LEU A 87 -7.71 13.23 -1.10
N TYR A 88 -7.27 12.13 -0.47
CA TYR A 88 -5.86 11.70 -0.55
C TYR A 88 -5.50 11.20 -1.95
N VAL A 89 -6.39 10.49 -2.60
CA VAL A 89 -6.23 10.06 -3.99
C VAL A 89 -6.11 11.26 -4.92
N GLU A 90 -6.97 12.26 -4.77
CA GLU A 90 -6.93 13.47 -5.58
C GLU A 90 -5.66 14.30 -5.33
N ALA A 91 -5.25 14.45 -4.07
CA ALA A 91 -4.00 15.13 -3.73
C ALA A 91 -2.77 14.42 -4.33
N SER A 92 -2.76 13.10 -4.31
CA SER A 92 -1.72 12.29 -4.93
C SER A 92 -1.68 12.45 -6.45
N ARG A 93 -2.83 12.48 -7.12
CA ARG A 93 -2.91 12.73 -8.57
C ARG A 93 -2.30 14.08 -8.95
N ARG A 94 -2.65 15.15 -8.23
CA ARG A 94 -2.09 16.49 -8.45
C ARG A 94 -0.59 16.53 -8.19
N PHE A 95 -0.12 15.85 -7.14
CA PHE A 95 1.28 15.71 -6.84
C PHE A 95 2.07 15.05 -7.98
N VAL A 96 1.60 13.90 -8.46
CA VAL A 96 2.24 13.18 -9.58
C VAL A 96 2.15 13.97 -10.89
N ALA A 97 1.02 14.67 -11.14
CA ALA A 97 0.88 15.53 -12.31
C ALA A 97 1.93 16.64 -12.32
N LEU A 98 2.16 17.30 -11.18
CA LEU A 98 3.20 18.32 -11.06
C LEU A 98 4.61 17.76 -11.29
N LEU A 99 4.92 16.55 -10.80
CA LEU A 99 6.21 15.90 -11.08
C LEU A 99 6.42 15.65 -12.59
N ARG A 100 5.36 15.30 -13.31
CA ARG A 100 5.42 15.07 -14.76
C ARG A 100 5.67 16.34 -15.59
N GLU A 101 5.44 17.52 -15.03
CA GLU A 101 5.86 18.78 -15.66
C GLU A 101 7.38 18.97 -15.61
N PHE A 102 8.06 18.43 -14.60
CA PHE A 102 9.50 18.56 -14.41
C PHE A 102 10.30 17.44 -15.07
N ALA A 103 9.76 16.23 -15.10
CA ALA A 103 10.49 15.04 -15.49
C ALA A 103 9.77 14.25 -16.59
N PRO A 104 10.49 13.84 -17.65
CA PRO A 104 9.92 13.03 -18.73
C PRO A 104 9.49 11.63 -18.26
N VAL A 105 10.11 11.09 -17.19
CA VAL A 105 9.78 9.81 -16.62
C VAL A 105 9.52 9.96 -15.12
N VAL A 106 8.31 9.58 -14.70
CA VAL A 106 7.91 9.56 -13.29
C VAL A 106 7.36 8.18 -12.95
N GLU A 107 7.96 7.54 -11.95
CA GLU A 107 7.48 6.27 -11.39
C GLU A 107 6.84 6.54 -10.02
N GLN A 108 5.54 6.34 -9.92
CA GLN A 108 4.85 6.42 -8.65
C GLN A 108 5.08 5.14 -7.83
N TYR A 109 5.68 5.28 -6.65
CA TYR A 109 5.95 4.15 -5.75
C TYR A 109 4.79 3.88 -4.79
N SER A 110 4.23 4.94 -4.22
CA SER A 110 3.07 4.88 -3.32
C SER A 110 2.14 6.07 -3.56
N ILE A 111 1.12 6.22 -2.73
CA ILE A 111 0.21 7.37 -2.81
C ILE A 111 0.93 8.71 -2.55
N ASP A 112 2.04 8.70 -1.81
CA ASP A 112 2.76 9.88 -1.32
C ASP A 112 4.23 9.93 -1.71
N GLU A 113 4.72 8.96 -2.49
CA GLU A 113 6.11 8.89 -2.94
C GLU A 113 6.21 8.57 -4.43
N ALA A 114 7.16 9.23 -5.09
CA ALA A 114 7.49 8.95 -6.49
C ALA A 114 8.97 9.18 -6.78
N TRP A 115 9.49 8.46 -7.77
CA TRP A 115 10.75 8.80 -8.41
C TRP A 115 10.51 9.56 -9.71
N ALA A 116 11.43 10.49 -10.01
CA ALA A 116 11.42 11.28 -11.23
C ALA A 116 12.83 11.30 -11.84
N ASP A 117 12.93 11.03 -13.13
CA ASP A 117 14.20 11.10 -13.87
C ASP A 117 14.34 12.49 -14.52
N LEU A 118 15.24 13.30 -13.99
CA LEU A 118 15.56 14.63 -14.48
C LEU A 118 16.87 14.66 -15.30
N SER A 119 17.36 13.51 -15.74
CA SER A 119 18.54 13.46 -16.60
C SER A 119 18.32 14.26 -17.88
N GLY A 120 19.26 15.14 -18.23
CA GLY A 120 19.19 15.96 -19.44
C GLY A 120 18.31 17.21 -19.33
N THR A 121 17.80 17.54 -18.12
CA THR A 121 16.96 18.74 -17.90
C THR A 121 17.76 19.96 -17.39
N GLU A 122 19.09 19.86 -17.34
CA GLU A 122 19.97 20.91 -16.79
C GLU A 122 19.83 22.25 -17.54
N GLY A 123 19.54 22.19 -18.86
CA GLY A 123 19.29 23.39 -19.69
C GLY A 123 17.99 24.10 -19.30
N LEU A 124 17.04 23.45 -18.66
CA LEU A 124 15.76 24.01 -18.24
C LEU A 124 15.81 24.55 -16.79
N TYR A 125 16.43 23.79 -15.90
CA TYR A 125 16.33 24.04 -14.45
C TYR A 125 17.67 24.32 -13.77
N GLY A 126 18.80 24.26 -14.51
CA GLY A 126 20.14 24.43 -13.95
C GLY A 126 20.62 23.18 -13.20
N SER A 127 21.25 23.36 -12.05
CA SER A 127 21.76 22.21 -11.28
C SER A 127 20.64 21.35 -10.72
N PRO A 128 20.89 20.04 -10.46
CA PRO A 128 19.90 19.15 -9.84
C PRO A 128 19.33 19.70 -8.54
N VAL A 129 20.14 20.38 -7.73
CA VAL A 129 19.69 21.01 -6.48
C VAL A 129 18.76 22.19 -6.76
N ALA A 130 19.07 23.02 -7.76
CA ALA A 130 18.22 24.15 -8.16
C ALA A 130 16.84 23.65 -8.67
N ALA A 131 16.83 22.59 -9.49
CA ALA A 131 15.61 21.95 -9.96
C ALA A 131 14.77 21.42 -8.80
N ALA A 132 15.39 20.78 -7.80
CA ALA A 132 14.72 20.25 -6.63
C ALA A 132 14.12 21.34 -5.73
N GLU A 133 14.86 22.45 -5.53
CA GLU A 133 14.35 23.59 -4.75
C GLU A 133 13.18 24.29 -5.46
N LEU A 134 13.23 24.41 -6.79
CA LEU A 134 12.11 24.93 -7.57
C LEU A 134 10.89 24.02 -7.45
N LEU A 135 11.05 22.70 -7.63
CA LEU A 135 9.99 21.72 -7.49
C LEU A 135 9.38 21.75 -6.08
N ARG A 136 10.22 21.75 -5.03
CA ARG A 136 9.81 21.82 -3.64
C ARG A 136 8.97 23.09 -3.36
N THR A 137 9.41 24.22 -3.90
CA THR A 137 8.71 25.50 -3.76
C THR A 137 7.34 25.46 -4.47
N ARG A 138 7.29 24.99 -5.72
CA ARG A 138 6.02 24.86 -6.46
C ARG A 138 5.03 23.93 -5.75
N ILE A 139 5.47 22.78 -5.25
CA ILE A 139 4.60 21.88 -4.49
C ILE A 139 4.01 22.58 -3.27
N ARG A 140 4.81 23.32 -2.53
CA ARG A 140 4.35 24.06 -1.35
C ARG A 140 3.37 25.17 -1.71
N GLU A 141 3.64 25.94 -2.75
CA GLU A 141 2.81 27.09 -3.15
C GLU A 141 1.52 26.65 -3.84
N GLU A 142 1.60 25.73 -4.80
CA GLU A 142 0.45 25.31 -5.60
C GLU A 142 -0.42 24.26 -4.88
N LEU A 143 0.20 23.27 -4.23
CA LEU A 143 -0.52 22.18 -3.61
C LEU A 143 -0.72 22.33 -2.09
N GLY A 144 0.06 23.20 -1.43
CA GLY A 144 -0.15 23.57 -0.03
C GLY A 144 0.43 22.61 1.00
N PHE A 145 1.35 21.73 0.61
CA PHE A 145 2.05 20.81 1.51
C PHE A 145 3.54 20.76 1.18
N THR A 146 4.32 20.17 2.04
CA THR A 146 5.78 20.09 1.89
C THR A 146 6.22 18.69 1.51
N VAL A 147 7.38 18.61 0.87
CA VAL A 147 8.03 17.36 0.44
C VAL A 147 9.48 17.32 0.88
N ASN A 148 10.01 16.11 1.03
CA ASN A 148 11.43 15.86 1.02
C ASN A 148 11.85 15.37 -0.36
N ILE A 149 13.00 15.86 -0.85
CA ILE A 149 13.56 15.44 -2.13
C ILE A 149 14.98 14.91 -1.91
N GLY A 150 15.19 13.67 -2.27
CA GLY A 150 16.52 13.08 -2.33
C GLY A 150 16.99 12.97 -3.77
N ILE A 151 18.23 13.35 -4.04
CA ILE A 151 18.86 13.42 -5.36
C ILE A 151 20.02 12.43 -5.43
N SER A 152 20.05 11.60 -6.47
CA SER A 152 21.17 10.71 -6.73
C SER A 152 21.22 10.26 -8.20
N SER A 153 22.11 9.32 -8.50
CA SER A 153 22.22 8.67 -9.80
C SER A 153 21.37 7.40 -9.94
N ASN A 154 20.74 6.92 -8.86
CA ASN A 154 19.85 5.75 -8.86
C ASN A 154 18.72 5.87 -7.84
N LYS A 155 17.70 5.01 -7.98
CA LYS A 155 16.48 4.99 -7.15
C LYS A 155 16.75 4.81 -5.67
N LEU A 156 17.63 3.87 -5.33
CA LEU A 156 17.95 3.53 -3.93
C LEU A 156 18.59 4.71 -3.21
N LEU A 157 19.66 5.25 -3.78
CA LEU A 157 20.38 6.35 -3.16
C LEU A 157 19.53 7.63 -3.09
N ALA A 158 18.72 7.91 -4.12
CA ALA A 158 17.78 9.02 -4.09
C ALA A 158 16.77 8.87 -2.94
N LYS A 159 16.24 7.65 -2.73
CA LYS A 159 15.32 7.39 -1.61
C LYS A 159 16.03 7.54 -0.26
N MET A 160 17.24 7.01 -0.11
CA MET A 160 18.03 7.14 1.12
C MET A 160 18.33 8.60 1.45
N ALA A 161 18.68 9.42 0.44
CA ALA A 161 18.92 10.85 0.62
C ALA A 161 17.67 11.57 1.16
N GLY A 162 16.49 11.25 0.66
CA GLY A 162 15.22 11.83 1.10
C GLY A 162 14.85 11.53 2.56
N GLU A 163 15.51 10.55 3.20
CA GLU A 163 15.25 10.16 4.59
C GLU A 163 16.19 10.84 5.63
N PHE A 164 17.26 11.50 5.21
CA PHE A 164 18.27 12.04 6.14
C PHE A 164 17.71 13.03 7.15
N GLU A 165 17.13 14.11 6.69
CA GLU A 165 16.51 15.12 7.54
C GLU A 165 15.15 15.50 6.98
N LYS A 166 14.11 15.48 7.81
CA LYS A 166 12.72 15.84 7.48
C LYS A 166 12.19 16.84 8.50
N PRO A 167 11.29 17.74 8.16
CA PRO A 167 10.60 17.88 6.88
C PRO A 167 11.19 18.97 5.98
N ASP A 168 10.66 19.05 4.72
CA ASP A 168 10.83 20.16 3.78
C ASP A 168 12.31 20.44 3.43
N LYS A 169 13.04 19.38 3.05
CA LYS A 169 14.47 19.41 2.76
C LYS A 169 14.80 18.77 1.40
N VAL A 170 15.94 19.22 0.86
CA VAL A 170 16.61 18.64 -0.31
C VAL A 170 17.95 18.08 0.12
N HIS A 171 18.24 16.85 -0.23
CA HIS A 171 19.51 16.18 0.08
C HIS A 171 20.07 15.46 -1.13
N THR A 172 21.39 15.36 -1.20
CA THR A 172 22.11 14.55 -2.18
C THR A 172 22.72 13.31 -1.51
N LEU A 173 22.80 12.24 -2.27
CA LEU A 173 23.57 11.07 -1.92
C LEU A 173 24.10 10.40 -3.21
N PHE A 174 25.16 10.96 -3.79
CA PHE A 174 25.82 10.35 -4.93
C PHE A 174 26.75 9.20 -4.50
N PRO A 175 27.15 8.30 -5.40
CA PRO A 175 27.96 7.14 -5.05
C PRO A 175 29.23 7.46 -4.26
N GLU A 176 29.88 8.57 -4.56
CA GLU A 176 31.08 9.06 -3.85
C GLU A 176 30.79 9.54 -2.43
N GLU A 177 29.55 9.89 -2.12
CA GLU A 177 29.12 10.35 -0.79
C GLU A 177 28.70 9.18 0.13
N VAL A 178 28.52 7.97 -0.42
CA VAL A 178 28.05 6.78 0.32
C VAL A 178 28.88 6.47 1.57
N PRO A 179 30.22 6.45 1.53
CA PRO A 179 31.01 6.14 2.72
C PRO A 179 30.83 7.17 3.85
N GLN A 180 30.59 8.43 3.51
CA GLN A 180 30.52 9.52 4.48
C GLN A 180 29.10 9.74 5.01
N LYS A 181 28.07 9.59 4.17
CA LYS A 181 26.70 9.92 4.52
C LYS A 181 25.83 8.68 4.85
N LEU A 182 26.05 7.55 4.13
CA LEU A 182 25.21 6.36 4.28
C LEU A 182 25.79 5.36 5.27
N TRP A 183 27.07 5.04 5.16
CA TRP A 183 27.72 4.00 5.97
C TRP A 183 27.66 4.21 7.49
N PRO A 184 27.74 5.45 8.03
CA PRO A 184 27.62 5.67 9.48
C PRO A 184 26.24 5.37 10.05
N LEU A 185 25.19 5.27 9.22
CA LEU A 185 23.83 5.09 9.69
C LEU A 185 23.63 3.67 10.25
N PRO A 186 22.75 3.50 11.26
CA PRO A 186 22.33 2.19 11.72
C PRO A 186 21.79 1.34 10.56
N VAL A 187 22.07 0.03 10.58
CA VAL A 187 21.71 -0.89 9.49
C VAL A 187 20.19 -0.92 9.23
N ARG A 188 19.37 -0.68 10.26
CA ARG A 188 17.89 -0.61 10.15
C ARG A 188 17.40 0.52 9.26
N GLU A 189 18.20 1.56 9.06
CA GLU A 189 17.84 2.72 8.22
C GLU A 189 17.95 2.38 6.72
N LEU A 190 18.61 1.27 6.35
CA LEU A 190 18.72 0.86 4.97
C LEU A 190 17.34 0.47 4.41
N PHE A 191 16.99 1.05 3.28
CA PHE A 191 15.73 0.78 2.59
C PHE A 191 15.52 -0.74 2.37
N MET A 192 14.31 -1.23 2.60
CA MET A 192 13.90 -2.65 2.54
C MET A 192 14.47 -3.56 3.66
N LEU A 193 15.17 -3.02 4.63
CA LEU A 193 15.66 -3.79 5.77
C LEU A 193 14.66 -3.74 6.94
N GLY A 194 13.97 -4.84 7.17
CA GLY A 194 12.98 -4.94 8.24
C GLY A 194 13.56 -5.36 9.60
N PRO A 195 12.81 -5.19 10.72
CA PRO A 195 13.28 -5.48 12.08
C PRO A 195 13.74 -6.92 12.32
N ALA A 196 13.20 -7.89 11.59
CA ALA A 196 13.63 -9.28 11.69
C ALA A 196 15.04 -9.48 11.12
N THR A 197 15.33 -8.83 9.99
CA THR A 197 16.64 -8.86 9.34
C THR A 197 17.67 -8.08 10.16
N GLU A 198 17.30 -6.91 10.71
CA GLU A 198 18.14 -6.15 11.65
C GLU A 198 18.61 -7.04 12.81
N ARG A 199 17.68 -7.73 13.49
CA ARG A 199 18.05 -8.63 14.60
C ARG A 199 18.99 -9.76 14.18
N ARG A 200 18.84 -10.28 12.97
CA ARG A 200 19.74 -11.31 12.43
C ARG A 200 21.14 -10.75 12.15
N LEU A 201 21.24 -9.59 11.53
CA LEU A 201 22.50 -8.91 11.26
C LEU A 201 23.24 -8.54 12.56
N ASN A 202 22.53 -7.96 13.53
CA ASN A 202 23.09 -7.60 14.82
C ASN A 202 23.69 -8.81 15.57
N ARG A 203 23.13 -10.01 15.43
CA ARG A 203 23.66 -11.25 16.04
C ARG A 203 25.00 -11.67 15.47
N ILE A 204 25.34 -11.24 14.26
CA ILE A 204 26.63 -11.50 13.62
C ILE A 204 27.55 -10.27 13.63
N GLY A 205 27.24 -9.27 14.48
CA GLY A 205 28.08 -8.09 14.69
C GLY A 205 27.93 -6.99 13.64
N ILE A 206 26.88 -7.01 12.79
CA ILE A 206 26.62 -5.98 11.78
C ILE A 206 25.53 -5.05 12.30
N HIS A 207 25.91 -3.81 12.67
CA HIS A 207 25.05 -2.79 13.28
C HIS A 207 24.85 -1.56 12.39
N THR A 208 25.81 -1.29 11.50
CA THR A 208 25.81 -0.14 10.59
C THR A 208 25.71 -0.58 9.13
N ILE A 209 25.30 0.36 8.27
CA ILE A 209 25.26 0.11 6.81
C ILE A 209 26.69 -0.09 6.28
N GLY A 210 27.70 0.59 6.85
CA GLY A 210 29.09 0.43 6.48
C GLY A 210 29.65 -0.96 6.82
N GLU A 211 29.32 -1.51 8.00
CA GLU A 211 29.69 -2.88 8.36
C GLU A 211 29.02 -3.90 7.44
N LEU A 212 27.77 -3.67 7.04
CA LEU A 212 27.08 -4.51 6.05
C LEU A 212 27.76 -4.43 4.67
N ALA A 213 28.15 -3.22 4.24
CA ALA A 213 28.81 -3.01 2.94
C ALA A 213 30.18 -3.68 2.85
N GLN A 214 30.89 -3.80 3.98
CA GLN A 214 32.21 -4.40 4.09
C GLN A 214 32.18 -5.89 4.47
N ALA A 215 31.01 -6.44 4.79
CA ALA A 215 30.86 -7.85 5.15
C ALA A 215 31.12 -8.75 3.95
N ASP A 216 31.53 -9.99 4.24
CA ASP A 216 31.70 -11.03 3.22
C ASP A 216 30.33 -11.38 2.58
N PRO A 217 30.17 -11.22 1.27
CA PRO A 217 28.94 -11.57 0.56
C PRO A 217 28.54 -13.04 0.70
N GLU A 218 29.50 -13.97 0.80
CA GLU A 218 29.22 -15.40 0.98
C GLU A 218 28.63 -15.68 2.38
N LEU A 219 29.14 -15.01 3.41
CA LEU A 219 28.57 -15.06 4.76
C LEU A 219 27.11 -14.57 4.74
N LEU A 220 26.84 -13.46 4.08
CA LEU A 220 25.49 -12.89 3.99
C LEU A 220 24.54 -13.79 3.18
N LEU A 221 25.04 -14.42 2.12
CA LEU A 221 24.28 -15.39 1.33
C LEU A 221 23.94 -16.62 2.18
N HIS A 222 24.89 -17.13 2.97
CA HIS A 222 24.65 -18.26 3.87
C HIS A 222 23.64 -17.91 4.98
N TYR A 223 23.73 -16.72 5.57
CA TYR A 223 22.92 -16.32 6.74
C TYR A 223 21.52 -15.82 6.39
N LEU A 224 21.39 -15.09 5.29
CA LEU A 224 20.17 -14.39 4.88
C LEU A 224 19.64 -14.84 3.52
N ASN A 225 20.32 -15.77 2.83
CA ASN A 225 20.04 -16.18 1.46
C ASN A 225 20.14 -15.01 0.46
N LYS A 226 19.47 -15.10 -0.69
CA LYS A 226 19.46 -14.04 -1.73
C LYS A 226 19.15 -12.63 -1.21
N PRO A 227 18.21 -12.43 -0.25
CA PRO A 227 18.01 -11.12 0.36
C PRO A 227 19.26 -10.52 1.02
N GLY A 228 20.15 -11.33 1.61
CA GLY A 228 21.40 -10.85 2.19
C GLY A 228 22.33 -10.23 1.16
N LEU A 229 22.46 -10.87 0.01
CA LEU A 229 23.27 -10.36 -1.09
C LEU A 229 22.66 -9.07 -1.70
N ALA A 230 21.34 -9.00 -1.83
CA ALA A 230 20.67 -7.79 -2.27
C ALA A 230 20.91 -6.60 -1.32
N LEU A 231 20.84 -6.83 0.00
CA LEU A 231 21.13 -5.82 1.00
C LEU A 231 22.62 -5.39 0.98
N TRP A 232 23.56 -6.30 0.72
CA TRP A 232 24.97 -5.97 0.54
C TRP A 232 25.18 -5.04 -0.67
N HIS A 233 24.56 -5.33 -1.81
CA HIS A 233 24.58 -4.43 -2.97
C HIS A 233 23.99 -3.06 -2.62
N SER A 234 22.87 -3.03 -1.92
CA SER A 234 22.22 -1.80 -1.49
C SER A 234 23.10 -0.98 -0.53
N ALA A 235 23.77 -1.61 0.42
CA ALA A 235 24.71 -0.95 1.34
C ALA A 235 25.92 -0.33 0.62
N ASN A 236 26.30 -0.90 -0.52
CA ASN A 236 27.32 -0.37 -1.43
C ASN A 236 26.78 0.66 -2.45
N GLY A 237 25.53 1.10 -2.28
CA GLY A 237 24.90 2.08 -3.17
C GLY A 237 24.56 1.56 -4.58
N ARG A 238 24.61 0.24 -4.77
CA ARG A 238 24.36 -0.40 -6.08
C ARG A 238 22.89 -0.72 -6.24
N CYS A 239 22.26 -0.19 -7.26
CA CYS A 239 20.89 -0.46 -7.65
C CYS A 239 20.84 -0.62 -9.17
N SER A 240 20.38 -1.76 -9.63
CA SER A 240 20.23 -2.05 -11.06
C SER A 240 18.84 -1.72 -11.61
N GLU A 241 17.91 -1.31 -10.75
CA GLU A 241 16.55 -1.01 -11.16
C GLU A 241 16.48 0.31 -11.92
N GLU A 242 15.85 0.26 -13.09
CA GLU A 242 15.48 1.45 -13.86
C GLU A 242 14.14 2.01 -13.38
N LEU A 243 13.86 3.28 -13.71
CA LEU A 243 12.53 3.82 -13.49
C LEU A 243 11.55 3.18 -14.48
N LEU A 244 10.42 2.73 -13.94
CA LEU A 244 9.34 2.16 -14.72
C LEU A 244 8.26 3.23 -14.92
N PRO A 245 8.05 3.72 -16.15
CA PRO A 245 7.03 4.74 -16.44
C PRO A 245 5.60 4.19 -16.28
N GLN A 246 5.45 2.88 -16.31
CA GLN A 246 4.20 2.18 -16.08
C GLN A 246 4.35 1.16 -14.95
N PRO A 247 3.34 0.99 -14.10
CA PRO A 247 3.37 0.02 -13.02
C PRO A 247 3.47 -1.41 -13.58
N GLU A 248 4.21 -2.27 -12.86
CA GLU A 248 4.22 -3.71 -13.18
C GLU A 248 2.80 -4.29 -13.12
N ALA A 249 2.54 -5.26 -13.99
CA ALA A 249 1.28 -6.00 -13.98
C ALA A 249 1.02 -6.66 -12.62
N ASN A 250 -0.24 -6.65 -12.19
CA ASN A 250 -0.63 -7.25 -10.93
C ASN A 250 -0.30 -8.74 -10.89
N LYS A 251 0.35 -9.20 -9.82
CA LYS A 251 0.65 -10.63 -9.57
C LYS A 251 -0.49 -11.35 -8.87
N GLY A 252 -1.45 -10.60 -8.33
CA GLY A 252 -2.64 -11.12 -7.65
C GLY A 252 -3.56 -10.02 -7.15
N TYR A 253 -4.79 -10.42 -6.82
CA TYR A 253 -5.80 -9.55 -6.21
C TYR A 253 -6.19 -10.14 -4.87
N GLY A 254 -6.20 -9.32 -3.83
CA GLY A 254 -6.60 -9.72 -2.50
C GLY A 254 -7.41 -8.65 -1.78
N ASN A 255 -8.25 -9.10 -0.88
CA ASN A 255 -8.95 -8.23 0.06
C ASN A 255 -9.04 -8.92 1.41
N SER A 256 -8.92 -8.15 2.48
CA SER A 256 -9.06 -8.64 3.86
C SER A 256 -9.74 -7.60 4.72
N THR A 257 -10.44 -8.05 5.75
CA THR A 257 -11.11 -7.14 6.68
C THR A 257 -10.93 -7.59 8.12
N THR A 258 -10.61 -6.63 8.99
CA THR A 258 -10.72 -6.81 10.44
C THR A 258 -12.18 -6.62 10.82
N LEU A 259 -12.73 -7.54 11.56
CA LEU A 259 -14.14 -7.58 11.91
C LEU A 259 -14.43 -6.74 13.17
N PRO A 260 -15.57 -6.05 13.25
CA PRO A 260 -15.98 -5.29 14.44
C PRO A 260 -16.12 -6.19 15.68
N ALA A 261 -16.62 -7.40 15.48
CA ALA A 261 -16.68 -8.47 16.49
C ALA A 261 -16.08 -9.76 15.93
N ASP A 262 -15.56 -10.61 16.80
CA ASP A 262 -14.99 -11.88 16.37
C ASP A 262 -16.08 -12.80 15.84
N VAL A 263 -15.80 -13.46 14.73
CA VAL A 263 -16.68 -14.46 14.12
C VAL A 263 -16.37 -15.83 14.71
N THR A 264 -17.41 -16.48 15.23
CA THR A 264 -17.34 -17.80 15.87
C THR A 264 -18.19 -18.85 15.16
N THR A 265 -18.85 -18.50 14.06
CA THR A 265 -19.71 -19.42 13.31
C THR A 265 -19.30 -19.47 11.84
N GLU A 266 -19.43 -20.65 11.25
CA GLU A 266 -19.16 -20.86 9.82
C GLU A 266 -20.02 -19.94 8.93
N ALA A 267 -21.31 -19.82 9.23
CA ALA A 267 -22.23 -18.97 8.49
C ALA A 267 -21.82 -17.48 8.53
N GLY A 268 -21.31 -17.00 9.67
CA GLY A 268 -20.74 -15.66 9.83
C GLY A 268 -19.50 -15.48 8.98
N ALA A 269 -18.57 -16.44 9.03
CA ALA A 269 -17.37 -16.42 8.21
C ALA A 269 -17.67 -16.45 6.71
N GLN A 270 -18.58 -17.30 6.27
CA GLN A 270 -18.99 -17.40 4.86
C GLN A 270 -19.60 -16.11 4.33
N ARG A 271 -20.37 -15.35 5.15
CA ARG A 271 -20.86 -14.01 4.75
C ARG A 271 -19.71 -13.03 4.49
N VAL A 272 -18.72 -13.00 5.36
CA VAL A 272 -17.53 -12.16 5.18
C VAL A 272 -16.77 -12.57 3.93
N LEU A 273 -16.50 -13.86 3.76
CA LEU A 273 -15.82 -14.40 2.58
C LEU A 273 -16.55 -14.03 1.28
N LEU A 274 -17.88 -14.10 1.25
CA LEU A 274 -18.66 -13.70 0.09
C LEU A 274 -18.44 -12.25 -0.30
N SER A 275 -18.45 -11.33 0.68
CA SER A 275 -18.17 -9.91 0.46
C SER A 275 -16.75 -9.67 -0.06
N LEU A 276 -15.75 -10.36 0.50
CA LEU A 276 -14.37 -10.28 0.03
C LEU A 276 -14.22 -10.83 -1.39
N CYS A 277 -14.89 -11.94 -1.70
CA CYS A 277 -14.89 -12.54 -3.04
C CYS A 277 -15.54 -11.64 -4.09
N GLU A 278 -16.62 -10.92 -3.76
CA GLU A 278 -17.22 -9.95 -4.68
C GLU A 278 -16.19 -8.88 -5.10
N THR A 279 -15.49 -8.29 -4.13
CA THR A 279 -14.46 -7.28 -4.40
C THR A 279 -13.30 -7.84 -5.23
N VAL A 280 -12.81 -9.03 -4.89
CA VAL A 280 -11.69 -9.66 -5.61
C VAL A 280 -12.10 -10.03 -7.04
N ALA A 281 -13.28 -10.63 -7.21
CA ALA A 281 -13.80 -11.03 -8.51
C ALA A 281 -14.08 -9.82 -9.43
N MET A 282 -14.65 -8.74 -8.91
CA MET A 282 -14.86 -7.50 -9.64
C MET A 282 -13.53 -6.94 -10.19
N ARG A 283 -12.48 -6.91 -9.36
CA ARG A 283 -11.14 -6.43 -9.79
C ARG A 283 -10.52 -7.34 -10.85
N LEU A 284 -10.67 -8.67 -10.72
CA LEU A 284 -10.22 -9.63 -11.74
C LEU A 284 -10.90 -9.35 -13.07
N ARG A 285 -12.22 -9.19 -13.09
CA ARG A 285 -13.00 -8.93 -14.30
C ARG A 285 -12.67 -7.58 -14.92
N ARG A 286 -12.57 -6.52 -14.11
CA ARG A 286 -12.21 -5.18 -14.59
C ARG A 286 -10.88 -5.18 -15.34
N ASP A 287 -9.88 -5.90 -14.82
CA ASP A 287 -8.54 -5.96 -15.40
C ASP A 287 -8.39 -7.14 -16.40
N GLY A 288 -9.50 -7.78 -16.83
CA GLY A 288 -9.50 -8.88 -17.80
C GLY A 288 -8.66 -10.08 -17.37
N LYS A 289 -8.64 -10.41 -16.07
CA LYS A 289 -7.84 -11.50 -15.50
C LYS A 289 -8.69 -12.57 -14.84
N ALA A 290 -8.16 -13.79 -14.80
CA ALA A 290 -8.66 -14.94 -14.07
C ALA A 290 -7.55 -15.52 -13.21
N ALA A 291 -7.88 -16.20 -12.13
CA ALA A 291 -6.92 -16.71 -11.15
C ALA A 291 -6.98 -18.23 -11.02
N ARG A 292 -5.81 -18.88 -10.96
CA ARG A 292 -5.67 -20.33 -10.75
C ARG A 292 -5.33 -20.72 -9.31
N CYS A 293 -5.03 -19.78 -8.45
CA CYS A 293 -4.74 -20.07 -7.04
C CYS A 293 -5.58 -19.16 -6.15
N ILE A 294 -6.35 -19.76 -5.26
CA ILE A 294 -7.17 -19.08 -4.26
C ILE A 294 -6.62 -19.38 -2.88
N SER A 295 -6.34 -18.34 -2.12
CA SER A 295 -5.87 -18.43 -0.74
C SER A 295 -6.84 -17.71 0.20
N VAL A 296 -7.05 -18.31 1.37
CA VAL A 296 -7.79 -17.71 2.49
C VAL A 296 -6.84 -17.50 3.64
N SER A 297 -6.82 -16.31 4.20
CA SER A 297 -6.06 -15.95 5.40
C SER A 297 -6.99 -15.71 6.57
N LEU A 298 -6.63 -16.24 7.73
CA LEU A 298 -7.38 -16.22 8.96
C LEU A 298 -6.50 -15.62 10.05
N ARG A 299 -7.05 -14.74 10.86
CA ARG A 299 -6.37 -14.23 12.06
C ARG A 299 -7.28 -14.41 13.25
N SER A 300 -6.78 -15.12 14.27
CA SER A 300 -7.50 -15.33 15.52
C SER A 300 -7.59 -14.05 16.37
N ALA A 301 -8.43 -14.10 17.42
CA ALA A 301 -8.50 -13.07 18.45
C ALA A 301 -7.13 -12.81 19.12
N ASP A 302 -6.31 -13.86 19.27
CA ASP A 302 -4.95 -13.80 19.85
C ASP A 302 -3.88 -13.33 18.85
N PHE A 303 -4.30 -12.80 17.69
CA PHE A 303 -3.41 -12.30 16.63
C PHE A 303 -2.52 -13.34 15.95
N VAL A 304 -2.80 -14.64 16.12
CA VAL A 304 -2.16 -15.69 15.34
C VAL A 304 -2.74 -15.67 13.93
N THR A 305 -1.87 -15.60 12.92
CA THR A 305 -2.29 -15.59 11.52
C THR A 305 -1.88 -16.90 10.86
N PHE A 306 -2.82 -17.52 10.15
CA PHE A 306 -2.58 -18.71 9.35
C PHE A 306 -3.33 -18.60 8.02
N SER A 307 -2.90 -19.34 7.02
CA SER A 307 -3.51 -19.32 5.69
C SER A 307 -3.44 -20.68 5.04
N HIS A 308 -4.41 -20.94 4.20
CA HIS A 308 -4.45 -22.12 3.34
C HIS A 308 -4.75 -21.69 1.90
N GLN A 309 -4.32 -22.50 0.91
CA GLN A 309 -4.54 -22.19 -0.49
C GLN A 309 -4.76 -23.44 -1.31
N THR A 310 -5.46 -23.29 -2.42
CA THR A 310 -5.67 -24.37 -3.38
C THR A 310 -5.39 -23.92 -4.81
N MET A 311 -4.83 -24.84 -5.60
CA MET A 311 -4.67 -24.64 -7.05
C MET A 311 -5.89 -25.19 -7.77
N LEU A 312 -6.43 -24.41 -8.69
CA LEU A 312 -7.56 -24.79 -9.52
C LEU A 312 -7.08 -25.38 -10.85
N ARG A 313 -7.85 -26.31 -11.40
CA ARG A 313 -7.57 -26.86 -12.74
C ARG A 313 -7.80 -25.82 -13.85
N GLU A 314 -8.83 -24.99 -13.68
CA GLU A 314 -9.19 -23.89 -14.58
C GLU A 314 -9.16 -22.58 -13.81
N ALA A 315 -8.76 -21.49 -14.48
CA ALA A 315 -8.79 -20.17 -13.89
C ALA A 315 -10.22 -19.66 -13.74
N VAL A 316 -10.47 -18.95 -12.65
CA VAL A 316 -11.79 -18.40 -12.31
C VAL A 316 -11.73 -16.88 -12.14
N HIS A 317 -12.82 -16.20 -12.54
CA HIS A 317 -13.06 -14.77 -12.30
C HIS A 317 -14.51 -14.48 -11.87
N GLY A 318 -15.38 -15.52 -11.86
CA GLY A 318 -16.75 -15.40 -11.41
C GLY A 318 -16.86 -15.33 -9.89
N THR A 319 -17.72 -14.46 -9.38
CA THR A 319 -17.90 -14.25 -7.93
C THR A 319 -18.30 -15.52 -7.19
N GLU A 320 -19.25 -16.26 -7.75
CA GLU A 320 -19.76 -17.50 -7.13
C GLU A 320 -18.73 -18.61 -7.11
N GLU A 321 -17.92 -18.73 -8.17
CA GLU A 321 -16.87 -19.74 -8.26
C GLU A 321 -15.77 -19.47 -7.26
N LEU A 322 -15.32 -18.21 -7.19
CA LEU A 322 -14.31 -17.76 -6.24
C LEU A 322 -14.78 -17.96 -4.80
N PHE A 323 -16.04 -17.62 -4.50
CA PHE A 323 -16.63 -17.84 -3.19
C PHE A 323 -16.69 -19.31 -2.80
N ARG A 324 -17.15 -20.20 -3.72
CA ARG A 324 -17.20 -21.66 -3.47
C ARG A 324 -15.81 -22.23 -3.19
N CYS A 325 -14.80 -21.78 -3.94
CA CYS A 325 -13.40 -22.17 -3.69
C CYS A 325 -12.91 -21.65 -2.34
N ALA A 326 -13.18 -20.40 -2.02
CA ALA A 326 -12.79 -19.81 -0.74
C ALA A 326 -13.44 -20.51 0.45
N CYS A 327 -14.71 -20.88 0.36
CA CYS A 327 -15.40 -21.65 1.41
C CYS A 327 -14.76 -23.04 1.62
N ARG A 328 -14.37 -23.74 0.55
CA ARG A 328 -13.67 -25.02 0.66
C ARG A 328 -12.32 -24.85 1.37
N VAL A 329 -11.50 -23.89 0.92
CA VAL A 329 -10.20 -23.59 1.52
C VAL A 329 -10.35 -23.16 2.99
N PHE A 330 -11.39 -22.40 3.30
CA PHE A 330 -11.71 -22.00 4.66
C PHE A 330 -12.05 -23.20 5.55
N ALA A 331 -12.90 -24.11 5.08
CA ALA A 331 -13.28 -25.31 5.83
C ALA A 331 -12.08 -26.23 6.14
N GLU A 332 -11.07 -26.26 5.27
CA GLU A 332 -9.83 -27.01 5.49
C GLU A 332 -8.89 -26.30 6.48
N ALA A 333 -8.99 -24.97 6.61
CA ALA A 333 -8.09 -24.16 7.42
C ALA A 333 -8.61 -23.88 8.84
N TRP A 334 -9.93 -23.82 9.04
CA TRP A 334 -10.52 -23.42 10.31
C TRP A 334 -10.97 -24.62 11.13
N ASP A 335 -10.68 -24.62 12.40
CA ASP A 335 -11.03 -25.68 13.38
C ASP A 335 -12.51 -25.66 13.84
N GLY A 336 -13.30 -24.67 13.39
CA GLY A 336 -14.69 -24.49 13.77
C GLY A 336 -14.92 -23.88 15.18
N GLN A 337 -13.87 -23.59 15.93
CA GLN A 337 -13.95 -23.13 17.32
C GLN A 337 -13.19 -21.82 17.59
N THR A 338 -12.00 -21.65 17.01
CA THR A 338 -11.16 -20.47 17.22
C THR A 338 -11.88 -19.20 16.77
N PRO A 339 -12.11 -18.18 17.64
CA PRO A 339 -12.72 -16.91 17.24
C PRO A 339 -11.85 -16.18 16.22
N LEU A 340 -12.44 -15.75 15.12
CA LEU A 340 -11.74 -15.10 14.00
C LEU A 340 -11.94 -13.60 14.03
N ARG A 341 -10.84 -12.88 14.17
CA ARG A 341 -10.76 -11.41 14.17
C ARG A 341 -10.66 -10.80 12.78
N GLN A 342 -10.00 -11.49 11.85
CA GLN A 342 -9.78 -11.01 10.49
C GLN A 342 -9.87 -12.18 9.51
N LEU A 343 -10.48 -11.90 8.37
CA LEU A 343 -10.58 -12.80 7.22
C LEU A 343 -10.02 -12.11 5.98
N GLY A 344 -9.36 -12.87 5.12
CA GLY A 344 -8.86 -12.40 3.84
C GLY A 344 -9.00 -13.44 2.74
N VAL A 345 -9.21 -12.98 1.52
CA VAL A 345 -9.22 -13.79 0.29
C VAL A 345 -8.21 -13.21 -0.67
N GLN A 346 -7.40 -14.05 -1.29
CA GLN A 346 -6.43 -13.67 -2.30
C GLN A 346 -6.53 -14.60 -3.50
N ALA A 347 -6.50 -14.02 -4.69
CA ALA A 347 -6.49 -14.68 -5.99
C ALA A 347 -5.15 -14.39 -6.68
N THR A 348 -4.39 -15.43 -6.99
CA THR A 348 -3.05 -15.35 -7.60
C THR A 348 -2.91 -16.31 -8.77
N ARG A 349 -1.72 -16.36 -9.38
CA ARG A 349 -1.49 -17.11 -10.63
C ARG A 349 -2.47 -16.63 -11.70
N LEU A 350 -2.35 -15.33 -12.00
CA LEU A 350 -3.23 -14.66 -12.94
C LEU A 350 -2.90 -15.07 -14.38
N GLU A 351 -3.96 -15.31 -15.13
CA GLU A 351 -3.89 -15.55 -16.58
C GLU A 351 -5.07 -14.85 -17.28
N GLU A 352 -5.04 -14.76 -18.58
CA GLU A 352 -6.19 -14.27 -19.36
C GLU A 352 -7.32 -15.29 -19.32
N PRO A 353 -8.58 -14.83 -19.20
CA PRO A 353 -9.72 -15.76 -19.22
C PRO A 353 -9.72 -16.58 -20.52
N GLN A 354 -9.64 -17.88 -20.37
CA GLN A 354 -9.72 -18.81 -21.51
C GLN A 354 -11.16 -19.30 -21.71
N PRO A 355 -11.55 -19.60 -22.96
CA PRO A 355 -12.79 -20.29 -23.22
C PRO A 355 -12.85 -21.60 -22.40
N ARG A 356 -13.92 -21.78 -21.65
CA ARG A 356 -14.08 -22.95 -20.80
C ARG A 356 -14.46 -24.17 -21.63
N GLN A 357 -13.75 -25.26 -21.43
CA GLN A 357 -14.18 -26.54 -21.98
C GLN A 357 -15.44 -27.01 -21.27
N LEU A 358 -16.51 -27.19 -22.01
CA LEU A 358 -17.78 -27.66 -21.47
C LEU A 358 -17.71 -29.18 -21.26
N ASP A 359 -18.12 -29.63 -20.08
CA ASP A 359 -18.32 -31.02 -19.80
C ASP A 359 -19.60 -31.49 -20.50
N LEU A 360 -19.49 -32.54 -21.31
CA LEU A 360 -20.62 -33.11 -22.05
C LEU A 360 -21.73 -33.61 -21.13
N PHE A 361 -21.38 -34.01 -19.91
CA PHE A 361 -22.30 -34.54 -18.91
C PHE A 361 -22.87 -33.46 -17.97
N ALA A 362 -22.37 -32.23 -18.01
CA ALA A 362 -22.90 -31.13 -17.23
C ALA A 362 -24.11 -30.48 -17.92
N VAL A 363 -25.23 -31.17 -17.98
CA VAL A 363 -26.49 -30.66 -18.57
C VAL A 363 -26.88 -29.32 -17.94
N GLY A 364 -26.94 -28.22 -18.72
CA GLY A 364 -27.28 -26.86 -18.27
C GLY A 364 -26.15 -26.07 -17.67
N GLY A 365 -24.96 -26.62 -17.45
CA GLY A 365 -23.82 -25.94 -16.84
C GLY A 365 -23.36 -24.73 -17.63
N ALA A 366 -23.33 -24.81 -18.97
CA ALA A 366 -22.95 -23.73 -19.86
C ALA A 366 -23.90 -22.52 -19.78
N GLN A 367 -25.21 -22.78 -19.81
CA GLN A 367 -26.22 -21.70 -19.74
C GLN A 367 -26.19 -21.02 -18.35
N GLN A 368 -26.01 -21.79 -17.30
CA GLN A 368 -25.92 -21.27 -15.93
C GLN A 368 -24.64 -20.42 -15.75
N TYR A 369 -23.52 -20.86 -16.31
CA TYR A 369 -22.27 -20.12 -16.31
C TYR A 369 -22.43 -18.77 -17.07
N ALA A 370 -22.97 -18.82 -18.28
CA ALA A 370 -23.21 -17.62 -19.09
C ALA A 370 -24.15 -16.63 -18.37
N ARG A 371 -25.22 -17.10 -17.75
CA ARG A 371 -26.13 -16.26 -16.96
C ARG A 371 -25.43 -15.61 -15.77
N LYS A 372 -24.57 -16.32 -15.06
CA LYS A 372 -23.79 -15.80 -13.93
C LYS A 372 -22.77 -14.76 -14.40
N ALA A 373 -22.10 -14.99 -15.51
CA ALA A 373 -21.17 -14.03 -16.09
C ALA A 373 -21.85 -12.71 -16.50
N ILE A 374 -23.04 -12.81 -17.15
CA ILE A 374 -23.86 -11.64 -17.49
C ILE A 374 -24.30 -10.89 -16.23
N LEU A 375 -24.76 -11.61 -15.19
CA LEU A 375 -25.18 -11.01 -13.94
C LEU A 375 -24.00 -10.28 -13.25
N ASP A 376 -22.84 -10.92 -13.14
CA ASP A 376 -21.65 -10.32 -12.55
C ASP A 376 -21.24 -9.05 -13.31
N GLY A 377 -21.21 -9.09 -14.65
CA GLY A 377 -20.90 -7.91 -15.48
C GLY A 377 -21.93 -6.79 -15.36
N THR A 378 -23.23 -7.13 -15.27
CA THR A 378 -24.28 -6.13 -15.06
C THR A 378 -24.16 -5.45 -13.71
N VAL A 379 -23.91 -6.23 -12.65
CA VAL A 379 -23.70 -5.69 -11.30
C VAL A 379 -22.46 -4.80 -11.25
N ASP A 380 -21.37 -5.22 -11.90
CA ASP A 380 -20.14 -4.42 -11.96
C ASP A 380 -20.39 -3.07 -12.67
N ALA A 381 -21.06 -3.06 -13.82
CA ALA A 381 -21.40 -1.83 -14.56
C ALA A 381 -22.30 -0.89 -13.75
N LEU A 382 -23.28 -1.42 -13.02
CA LEU A 382 -24.13 -0.61 -12.16
C LEU A 382 -23.37 -0.02 -10.96
N ARG A 383 -22.47 -0.78 -10.37
CA ARG A 383 -21.61 -0.31 -9.27
C ARG A 383 -20.62 0.74 -9.74
N GLU A 384 -20.02 0.58 -10.90
CA GLU A 384 -19.13 1.57 -11.51
C GLU A 384 -19.84 2.91 -11.75
N LYS A 385 -21.06 2.85 -12.27
CA LYS A 385 -21.85 4.05 -12.60
C LYS A 385 -22.47 4.75 -11.39
N TYR A 386 -22.95 4.00 -10.40
CA TYR A 386 -23.76 4.52 -9.31
C TYR A 386 -23.16 4.30 -7.91
N GLY A 387 -21.95 3.74 -7.83
CA GLY A 387 -21.25 3.41 -6.59
C GLY A 387 -21.53 1.98 -6.09
N GLU A 388 -20.56 1.41 -5.37
CA GLU A 388 -20.58 0.00 -4.92
C GLU A 388 -21.79 -0.36 -4.05
N GLY A 389 -22.35 0.61 -3.34
CA GLY A 389 -23.50 0.44 -2.47
C GLY A 389 -24.87 0.31 -3.15
N VAL A 390 -24.96 0.58 -4.48
CA VAL A 390 -26.22 0.65 -5.21
C VAL A 390 -26.94 -0.70 -5.29
N ILE A 391 -26.18 -1.79 -5.41
CA ILE A 391 -26.70 -3.15 -5.42
C ILE A 391 -25.95 -3.98 -4.38
N ARG A 392 -26.73 -4.60 -3.48
CA ARG A 392 -26.23 -5.52 -2.45
C ARG A 392 -26.97 -6.85 -2.52
N ARG A 393 -26.28 -7.93 -2.19
CA ARG A 393 -26.95 -9.24 -2.04
C ARG A 393 -27.87 -9.24 -0.81
N ALA A 394 -28.99 -9.92 -0.88
CA ALA A 394 -29.93 -10.03 0.24
C ALA A 394 -29.27 -10.60 1.53
N ARG A 395 -28.23 -11.43 1.39
CA ARG A 395 -27.43 -11.91 2.53
C ARG A 395 -26.74 -10.82 3.36
N PHE A 396 -26.62 -9.61 2.83
CA PHE A 396 -25.99 -8.45 3.48
C PHE A 396 -27.02 -7.45 4.01
N THR A 397 -28.31 -7.77 3.97
CA THR A 397 -29.38 -6.92 4.57
C THR A 397 -29.53 -7.25 6.05
N GLY A 398 -29.80 -6.24 6.89
CA GLY A 398 -29.98 -6.40 8.33
C GLY A 398 -28.81 -5.90 9.19
N ALA A 399 -28.84 -6.20 10.48
CA ALA A 399 -27.84 -5.75 11.47
C ALA A 399 -26.41 -6.24 11.19
N ASP A 400 -26.27 -7.31 10.42
CA ASP A 400 -24.99 -7.93 10.06
C ASP A 400 -24.27 -7.24 8.89
N THR A 401 -24.80 -6.14 8.33
CA THR A 401 -24.15 -5.40 7.23
C THR A 401 -22.76 -4.88 7.58
N VAL A 402 -22.51 -4.66 8.87
CA VAL A 402 -21.19 -4.24 9.39
C VAL A 402 -20.14 -5.35 9.21
N LEU A 403 -20.55 -6.62 9.24
CA LEU A 403 -19.65 -7.77 9.03
C LEU A 403 -19.27 -7.96 7.55
N ALA A 404 -20.12 -7.51 6.64
CA ALA A 404 -19.90 -7.61 5.20
C ALA A 404 -18.79 -6.68 4.64
N GLY A 405 -18.13 -5.97 5.48
CA GLY A 405 -17.07 -4.94 5.36
C GLY A 405 -16.18 -4.83 4.11
N GLY A 406 -16.28 -5.73 3.16
CA GLY A 406 -15.50 -5.71 1.92
C GLY A 406 -15.96 -4.62 0.93
N LEU A 407 -17.27 -4.48 0.74
CA LEU A 407 -17.86 -3.58 -0.26
C LEU A 407 -17.98 -2.12 0.19
N SER A 408 -18.07 -1.85 1.48
CA SER A 408 -18.21 -0.48 1.99
C SER A 408 -16.91 0.35 1.97
N ARG A 409 -15.81 -0.20 1.47
CA ARG A 409 -14.46 0.42 1.55
C ARG A 409 -13.79 0.61 0.19
N GLU A 410 -14.54 0.99 -0.82
CA GLU A 410 -14.09 1.48 -2.13
C GLU A 410 -12.88 2.39 -2.06
N ARG A 411 -12.91 3.26 -1.07
CA ARG A 411 -12.04 4.41 -0.90
C ARG A 411 -10.57 4.09 -0.63
N ARG A 412 -10.22 2.80 -0.49
CA ARG A 412 -8.84 2.33 -0.35
C ARG A 412 -8.24 1.79 -1.66
N THR A 413 -9.03 1.73 -2.71
CA THR A 413 -8.54 1.35 -4.04
C THR A 413 -7.62 2.46 -4.53
N GLY A 414 -6.38 2.14 -4.84
CA GLY A 414 -5.36 3.11 -5.29
C GLY A 414 -4.41 3.63 -4.22
N ILE A 415 -4.65 3.41 -2.91
CA ILE A 415 -3.73 3.88 -1.84
C ILE A 415 -2.41 3.12 -1.83
N THR A 416 -2.44 1.85 -2.22
CA THR A 416 -1.27 0.95 -2.22
C THR A 416 -0.74 0.67 -3.63
N LYS A 417 -1.25 1.35 -4.65
CA LYS A 417 -0.82 1.21 -6.04
C LYS A 417 -0.71 2.58 -6.69
N PRO A 418 0.18 2.71 -7.68
CA PRO A 418 0.17 3.85 -8.58
C PRO A 418 -1.26 4.07 -9.12
N LEU A 419 -1.67 5.33 -9.15
CA LEU A 419 -2.93 5.71 -9.76
C LEU A 419 -2.73 5.65 -11.27
N ASP A 420 -3.50 4.79 -11.95
CA ASP A 420 -3.47 4.72 -13.40
C ASP A 420 -3.75 6.11 -13.96
N ALA A 421 -2.90 6.55 -14.88
CA ALA A 421 -3.17 7.74 -15.67
C ALA A 421 -4.36 7.40 -16.58
N GLU A 422 -5.54 7.99 -16.32
CA GLU A 422 -6.59 8.11 -17.32
C GLU A 422 -6.19 9.13 -18.37
#